data_d2ee5920f929c5a28e3e59cf1fb17e20
#
_entry.id   d2ee5920f929c5a28e3e59cf1fb17e20
#
_cell.length_a   1.000
_cell.length_b   1.000
_cell.length_c   1.000
_cell.angle_alpha   90.00
_cell.angle_beta   90.00
_cell.angle_gamma   90.00
#
_symmetry.space_group_name_H-M   'P 1'
#
loop_
_entity.id
_entity.type
_entity.pdbx_description
1 polymer ?
#
loop_
_entity_poly.entity_id
_entity_poly.type
_entity_poly.pdbx_seq_one_letter_code
_entity_poly.pdbx_strand_id
1 'polypeptide(L)'
;MDEKSLEYLFDEIEIGLKKKFHVTIIEHMLNDFAKLSGDYNPLHVNEEYASSTSFKKRVCGGMFLASFFSRLVGMYLPGKHALYISQSLNFVNPCFIGEKIIVEGEVFDKSIATKFIKLKTIITNESGKKIVHGKAQVMVRND
;
A
#
# COMPACT_ATOMS: atom_id res chain seq x y z
N MET A 1 17.63 9.69 -2.48
CA MET A 1 16.78 10.86 -2.73
C MET A 1 15.74 10.98 -1.62
N ASP A 2 15.77 12.07 -0.93
CA ASP A 2 14.93 12.23 0.25
C ASP A 2 13.65 12.98 -0.13
N GLU A 3 12.62 12.22 -0.46
CA GLU A 3 11.30 12.77 -0.62
C GLU A 3 10.77 13.18 0.75
N LYS A 4 10.29 14.42 0.86
CA LYS A 4 9.72 14.89 2.12
C LYS A 4 8.30 14.44 2.26
N SER A 5 7.98 13.92 3.46
CA SER A 5 6.59 13.59 3.81
C SER A 5 5.74 14.85 3.91
N LEU A 6 4.47 14.72 3.60
CA LEU A 6 3.48 15.74 3.95
C LEU A 6 3.35 15.77 5.47
N GLU A 7 2.79 16.86 6.00
CA GLU A 7 2.80 17.11 7.44
C GLU A 7 1.41 17.59 7.91
N TYR A 8 0.39 16.76 7.66
CA TYR A 8 -0.95 17.11 8.13
C TYR A 8 -1.05 17.01 9.65
N LEU A 9 -1.57 18.06 10.27
CA LEU A 9 -2.02 18.02 11.66
C LEU A 9 -3.45 17.49 11.69
N PHE A 10 -3.87 16.94 12.84
CA PHE A 10 -5.19 16.32 12.98
C PHE A 10 -6.32 17.27 12.53
N ASP A 11 -6.27 18.52 12.96
CA ASP A 11 -7.32 19.50 12.67
C ASP A 11 -7.37 19.93 11.20
N GLU A 12 -6.30 19.69 10.45
CA GLU A 12 -6.24 20.00 9.02
C GLU A 12 -6.85 18.91 8.14
N ILE A 13 -7.12 17.74 8.73
CA ILE A 13 -7.60 16.58 7.97
C ILE A 13 -9.12 16.58 7.95
N GLU A 14 -9.70 16.68 6.76
CA GLU A 14 -11.14 16.61 6.56
C GLU A 14 -11.56 15.21 6.14
N ILE A 15 -12.76 14.78 6.56
CA ILE A 15 -13.36 13.55 6.03
C ILE A 15 -13.55 13.73 4.52
N GLY A 16 -13.12 12.74 3.74
CA GLY A 16 -13.11 12.80 2.29
C GLY A 16 -11.76 13.18 1.68
N LEU A 17 -10.79 13.60 2.49
CA LEU A 17 -9.44 13.88 1.99
C LEU A 17 -8.85 12.62 1.37
N LYS A 18 -8.38 12.73 0.12
CA LYS A 18 -7.79 11.63 -0.63
C LYS A 18 -6.36 11.94 -1.01
N LYS A 19 -5.51 10.91 -0.97
CA LYS A 19 -4.16 10.96 -1.50
C LYS A 19 -3.90 9.69 -2.30
N LYS A 20 -3.14 9.83 -3.38
CA LYS A 20 -2.75 8.68 -4.19
C LYS A 20 -1.38 8.89 -4.82
N PHE A 21 -0.77 7.78 -5.19
CA PHE A 21 0.44 7.78 -6.00
C PHE A 21 0.44 6.55 -6.91
N HIS A 22 1.31 6.58 -7.91
CA HIS A 22 1.45 5.51 -8.89
C HIS A 22 2.78 4.81 -8.71
N VAL A 23 2.79 3.49 -8.93
CA VAL A 23 4.02 2.69 -8.93
C VAL A 23 3.97 1.77 -10.13
N THR A 24 5.05 1.71 -10.90
CA THR A 24 5.24 0.68 -11.91
C THR A 24 6.02 -0.46 -11.27
N ILE A 25 5.45 -1.64 -11.27
CA ILE A 25 6.07 -2.81 -10.64
C ILE A 25 7.19 -3.32 -11.53
N ILE A 26 8.40 -3.35 -10.99
CA ILE A 26 9.57 -3.89 -11.69
C ILE A 26 10.12 -5.10 -10.94
N GLU A 27 10.83 -5.96 -11.67
CA GLU A 27 11.37 -7.22 -11.14
C GLU A 27 12.21 -7.00 -9.86
N HIS A 28 13.04 -5.97 -9.87
CA HIS A 28 13.93 -5.66 -8.75
C HIS A 28 13.17 -5.50 -7.43
N MET A 29 11.98 -4.92 -7.46
CA MET A 29 11.14 -4.74 -6.27
C MET A 29 10.73 -6.06 -5.63
N LEU A 30 10.34 -7.04 -6.45
CA LEU A 30 9.95 -8.36 -5.97
C LEU A 30 11.15 -9.08 -5.34
N ASN A 31 12.31 -8.98 -5.97
CA ASN A 31 13.53 -9.59 -5.48
C ASN A 31 13.98 -8.94 -4.16
N ASP A 32 13.88 -7.62 -4.05
CA ASP A 32 14.23 -6.89 -2.83
C ASP A 32 13.28 -7.25 -1.68
N PHE A 33 12.00 -7.35 -1.95
CA PHE A 33 11.03 -7.74 -0.92
C PHE A 33 11.29 -9.16 -0.42
N ALA A 34 11.57 -10.09 -1.33
CA ALA A 34 11.92 -11.47 -0.97
C ALA A 34 13.14 -11.50 -0.06
N LYS A 35 14.16 -10.73 -0.40
CA LYS A 35 15.39 -10.63 0.39
C LYS A 35 15.14 -10.04 1.77
N LEU A 36 14.36 -8.97 1.84
CA LEU A 36 14.03 -8.29 3.09
C LEU A 36 13.18 -9.17 4.01
N SER A 37 12.13 -9.78 3.46
CA SER A 37 11.14 -10.54 4.24
C SER A 37 11.54 -11.98 4.50
N GLY A 38 12.42 -12.55 3.67
CA GLY A 38 12.73 -13.98 3.67
C GLY A 38 11.69 -14.83 2.95
N ASP A 39 10.71 -14.22 2.30
CA ASP A 39 9.67 -14.92 1.54
C ASP A 39 10.15 -15.18 0.11
N TYR A 40 10.75 -16.33 -0.09
CA TYR A 40 11.23 -16.78 -1.40
C TYR A 40 10.26 -17.78 -2.06
N ASN A 41 8.97 -17.65 -1.79
CA ASN A 41 7.98 -18.51 -2.44
C ASN A 41 8.19 -18.45 -3.96
N PRO A 42 8.35 -19.61 -4.63
CA PRO A 42 8.73 -19.63 -6.05
C PRO A 42 7.70 -18.95 -6.96
N LEU A 43 6.45 -18.85 -6.58
CA LEU A 43 5.46 -18.13 -7.38
C LEU A 43 5.84 -16.64 -7.53
N HIS A 44 6.53 -16.09 -6.55
CA HIS A 44 6.93 -14.69 -6.56
C HIS A 44 8.32 -14.45 -7.16
N VAL A 45 9.24 -15.43 -7.02
CA VAL A 45 10.66 -15.20 -7.34
C VAL A 45 11.22 -16.06 -8.48
N ASN A 46 10.52 -17.14 -8.87
CA ASN A 46 11.05 -18.09 -9.87
C ASN A 46 10.21 -18.04 -11.13
N GLU A 47 10.76 -17.43 -12.19
CA GLU A 47 10.10 -17.28 -13.48
C GLU A 47 9.71 -18.63 -14.11
N GLU A 48 10.63 -19.61 -14.07
CA GLU A 48 10.40 -20.94 -14.66
C GLU A 48 9.23 -21.64 -13.94
N TYR A 49 9.25 -21.63 -12.61
CA TYR A 49 8.16 -22.21 -11.83
C TYR A 49 6.84 -21.48 -12.11
N ALA A 50 6.85 -20.16 -12.08
CA ALA A 50 5.66 -19.35 -12.29
C ALA A 50 5.06 -19.59 -13.69
N SER A 51 5.89 -19.78 -14.70
CA SER A 51 5.44 -20.05 -16.07
C SER A 51 4.69 -21.37 -16.19
N SER A 52 4.96 -22.34 -15.30
CA SER A 52 4.28 -23.64 -15.26
C SER A 52 2.94 -23.59 -14.53
N THR A 53 2.63 -22.51 -13.85
CA THR A 53 1.37 -22.33 -13.10
C THR A 53 0.29 -21.76 -14.02
N SER A 54 -0.96 -21.75 -13.49
CA SER A 54 -2.07 -21.11 -14.20
C SER A 54 -1.88 -19.62 -14.40
N PHE A 55 -1.02 -18.98 -13.61
CA PHE A 55 -0.72 -17.53 -13.74
C PHE A 55 0.24 -17.23 -14.89
N LYS A 56 1.05 -18.19 -15.32
CA LYS A 56 2.00 -18.12 -16.44
C LYS A 56 3.18 -17.18 -16.24
N LYS A 57 3.22 -16.40 -15.17
CA LYS A 57 4.31 -15.47 -14.83
C LYS A 57 4.31 -15.18 -13.33
N ARG A 58 5.39 -14.57 -12.87
CA ARG A 58 5.57 -14.26 -11.45
C ARG A 58 4.45 -13.34 -10.97
N VAL A 59 3.82 -13.73 -9.85
CA VAL A 59 2.77 -12.96 -9.20
C VAL A 59 3.37 -12.14 -8.08
N CYS A 60 2.97 -10.87 -7.98
CA CYS A 60 3.38 -10.02 -6.86
C CYS A 60 2.79 -10.56 -5.56
N GLY A 61 3.60 -10.69 -4.52
CA GLY A 61 3.12 -11.08 -3.20
C GLY A 61 2.16 -10.04 -2.64
N GLY A 62 1.09 -10.50 -1.99
CA GLY A 62 0.09 -9.59 -1.42
C GLY A 62 0.70 -8.66 -0.39
N MET A 63 1.53 -9.17 0.50
CA MET A 63 2.18 -8.34 1.52
C MET A 63 3.21 -7.38 0.93
N PHE A 64 3.84 -7.75 -0.18
CA PHE A 64 4.69 -6.80 -0.92
C PHE A 64 3.85 -5.60 -1.39
N LEU A 65 2.71 -5.86 -2.02
CA LEU A 65 1.81 -4.80 -2.47
C LEU A 65 1.29 -3.97 -1.30
N ALA A 66 0.91 -4.63 -0.21
CA ALA A 66 0.43 -3.96 1.00
C ALA A 66 1.49 -3.03 1.61
N SER A 67 2.78 -3.29 1.39
CA SER A 67 3.84 -2.43 1.89
C SER A 67 3.75 -1.00 1.35
N PHE A 68 3.09 -0.80 0.20
CA PHE A 68 2.86 0.54 -0.34
C PHE A 68 1.84 1.34 0.48
N PHE A 69 1.02 0.69 1.30
CA PHE A 69 0.18 1.41 2.26
C PHE A 69 1.03 2.09 3.34
N SER A 70 2.19 1.53 3.67
CA SER A 70 3.14 2.19 4.56
C SER A 70 3.61 3.52 3.97
N ARG A 71 3.94 3.53 2.67
CA ARG A 71 4.32 4.76 1.97
C ARG A 71 3.16 5.76 1.94
N LEU A 72 1.94 5.27 1.65
CA LEU A 72 0.75 6.11 1.62
C LEU A 72 0.56 6.86 2.95
N VAL A 73 0.60 6.12 4.03
CA VAL A 73 0.37 6.66 5.38
C VAL A 73 1.53 7.52 5.85
N GLY A 74 2.75 7.05 5.68
CA GLY A 74 3.93 7.73 6.20
C GLY A 74 4.35 8.96 5.41
N MET A 75 4.00 9.03 4.13
CA MET A 75 4.46 10.12 3.27
C MET A 75 3.34 11.06 2.84
N TYR A 76 2.08 10.59 2.79
CA TYR A 76 1.00 11.34 2.17
C TYR A 76 -0.21 11.59 3.06
N LEU A 77 -0.60 10.62 3.91
CA LEU A 77 -1.87 10.70 4.62
C LEU A 77 -1.83 9.97 5.98
N PRO A 78 -1.54 10.62 7.06
CA PRO A 78 -1.25 12.03 7.28
C PRO A 78 0.19 12.45 7.01
N GLY A 79 1.10 11.51 6.73
CA GLY A 79 2.49 11.80 6.51
C GLY A 79 3.30 11.75 7.80
N LYS A 80 4.15 12.75 8.00
CA LYS A 80 5.16 12.81 9.07
C LYS A 80 4.65 12.44 10.47
N HIS A 81 3.45 12.86 10.81
CA HIS A 81 2.90 12.67 12.17
C HIS A 81 2.14 11.34 12.34
N ALA A 82 2.24 10.45 11.37
CA ALA A 82 1.53 9.17 11.43
C ALA A 82 2.12 8.23 12.45
N LEU A 83 1.24 7.57 13.19
CA LEU A 83 1.56 6.35 13.92
C LEU A 83 0.53 5.30 13.47
N TYR A 84 0.99 4.30 12.74
CA TYR A 84 0.12 3.27 12.19
C TYR A 84 -0.42 2.40 13.33
N ILE A 85 -1.73 2.24 13.42
CA ILE A 85 -2.37 1.47 14.49
C ILE A 85 -2.82 0.10 13.99
N SER A 86 -3.55 0.08 12.86
CA SER A 86 -4.07 -1.17 12.31
C SER A 86 -4.31 -1.07 10.81
N GLN A 87 -4.32 -2.23 10.15
CA GLN A 87 -4.60 -2.34 8.72
C GLN A 87 -5.26 -3.67 8.45
N SER A 88 -6.46 -3.65 7.87
CA SER A 88 -7.04 -4.86 7.31
C SER A 88 -6.64 -4.98 5.83
N LEU A 89 -6.56 -6.21 5.34
CA LEU A 89 -6.11 -6.50 3.98
C LEU A 89 -6.96 -7.58 3.35
N ASN A 90 -7.38 -7.35 2.11
CA ASN A 90 -8.03 -8.33 1.27
C ASN A 90 -7.30 -8.34 -0.07
N PHE A 91 -6.79 -9.50 -0.48
CA PHE A 91 -6.06 -9.69 -1.73
C PHE A 91 -7.03 -10.31 -2.72
N VAL A 92 -7.54 -9.52 -3.67
CA VAL A 92 -8.69 -9.94 -4.47
C VAL A 92 -8.36 -10.26 -5.92
N ASN A 93 -7.26 -9.74 -6.44
CA ASN A 93 -6.82 -10.03 -7.81
C ASN A 93 -5.30 -10.03 -7.88
N PRO A 94 -4.71 -10.85 -8.79
CA PRO A 94 -3.27 -10.89 -8.95
C PRO A 94 -2.73 -9.63 -9.62
N CYS A 95 -1.47 -9.34 -9.33
CA CYS A 95 -0.72 -8.26 -9.97
C CYS A 95 0.62 -8.84 -10.45
N PHE A 96 1.12 -8.33 -11.57
CA PHE A 96 2.30 -8.87 -12.23
C PHE A 96 3.35 -7.80 -12.48
N ILE A 97 4.58 -8.23 -12.72
CA ILE A 97 5.67 -7.35 -13.11
C ILE A 97 5.28 -6.60 -14.39
N GLY A 98 5.57 -5.30 -14.44
CA GLY A 98 5.25 -4.43 -15.56
C GLY A 98 3.95 -3.68 -15.41
N GLU A 99 3.07 -4.10 -14.50
CA GLU A 99 1.83 -3.39 -14.26
C GLU A 99 2.07 -2.09 -13.49
N LYS A 100 1.31 -1.07 -13.85
CA LYS A 100 1.27 0.18 -13.12
C LYS A 100 0.09 0.14 -12.16
N ILE A 101 0.37 0.31 -10.89
CA ILE A 101 -0.66 0.32 -9.84
C ILE A 101 -0.88 1.74 -9.32
N ILE A 102 -2.07 1.96 -8.81
CA ILE A 102 -2.48 3.20 -8.15
C ILE A 102 -2.78 2.85 -6.71
N VAL A 103 -2.08 3.50 -5.77
CA VAL A 103 -2.27 3.32 -4.33
C VAL A 103 -2.99 4.55 -3.81
N GLU A 104 -4.17 4.37 -3.23
CA GLU A 104 -5.03 5.47 -2.79
C GLU A 104 -5.55 5.24 -1.39
N GLY A 105 -5.64 6.34 -0.64
CA GLY A 105 -6.30 6.39 0.66
C GLY A 105 -7.29 7.53 0.73
N GLU A 106 -8.38 7.29 1.46
CA GLU A 106 -9.42 8.28 1.71
C GLU A 106 -9.82 8.25 3.17
N VAL A 107 -9.81 9.42 3.81
CA VAL A 107 -10.28 9.56 5.20
C VAL A 107 -11.80 9.41 5.23
N PHE A 108 -12.29 8.46 6.02
CA PHE A 108 -13.74 8.28 6.17
C PHE A 108 -14.24 8.47 7.61
N ASP A 109 -13.33 8.59 8.57
CA ASP A 109 -13.70 8.83 9.97
C ASP A 109 -12.56 9.50 10.73
N LYS A 110 -12.91 10.25 11.77
CA LYS A 110 -11.97 10.94 12.67
C LYS A 110 -12.49 10.84 14.10
N SER A 111 -11.58 10.67 15.06
CA SER A 111 -11.93 10.72 16.49
C SER A 111 -11.08 11.77 17.19
N ILE A 112 -11.74 12.79 17.71
CA ILE A 112 -11.07 13.86 18.48
C ILE A 112 -10.44 13.29 19.75
N ALA A 113 -11.13 12.35 20.41
CA ALA A 113 -10.68 11.77 21.68
C ALA A 113 -9.35 11.03 21.55
N THR A 114 -9.19 10.24 20.49
CA THR A 114 -8.00 9.41 20.28
C THR A 114 -7.00 10.03 19.32
N LYS A 115 -7.40 11.05 18.54
CA LYS A 115 -6.65 11.59 17.43
C LYS A 115 -6.41 10.56 16.33
N PHE A 116 -7.27 9.53 16.24
CA PHE A 116 -7.23 8.55 15.17
C PHE A 116 -8.01 9.04 13.96
N ILE A 117 -7.48 8.74 12.80
CA ILE A 117 -8.21 8.82 11.52
C ILE A 117 -8.38 7.40 10.99
N LYS A 118 -9.46 7.17 10.27
CA LYS A 118 -9.70 5.91 9.58
C LYS A 118 -9.66 6.14 8.08
N LEU A 119 -8.96 5.27 7.38
CA LEU A 119 -8.74 5.37 5.94
C LEU A 119 -9.32 4.15 5.23
N LYS A 120 -9.98 4.41 4.12
CA LYS A 120 -10.20 3.38 3.10
C LYS A 120 -8.94 3.34 2.27
N THR A 121 -8.31 2.18 2.16
CA THR A 121 -7.07 1.99 1.39
C THR A 121 -7.32 1.03 0.26
N ILE A 122 -6.81 1.34 -0.92
CA ILE A 122 -7.04 0.51 -2.11
C ILE A 122 -5.85 0.60 -3.07
N ILE A 123 -5.53 -0.53 -3.68
CA ILE A 123 -4.61 -0.61 -4.80
C ILE A 123 -5.40 -1.11 -6.00
N THR A 124 -5.34 -0.37 -7.10
CA THR A 124 -5.96 -0.74 -8.38
C THR A 124 -4.90 -0.77 -9.47
N ASN A 125 -5.19 -1.47 -10.57
CA ASN A 125 -4.37 -1.37 -11.77
C ASN A 125 -4.91 -0.29 -12.71
N GLU A 126 -4.26 -0.08 -13.85
CA GLU A 126 -4.63 0.98 -14.80
C GLU A 126 -6.03 0.80 -15.39
N SER A 127 -6.55 -0.44 -15.45
CA SER A 127 -7.91 -0.69 -15.92
C SER A 127 -8.96 -0.51 -14.83
N GLY A 128 -8.55 -0.10 -13.63
CA GLY A 128 -9.46 0.12 -12.51
C GLY A 128 -9.80 -1.14 -11.72
N LYS A 129 -9.14 -2.27 -12.00
CA LYS A 129 -9.38 -3.51 -11.28
C LYS A 129 -8.77 -3.45 -9.89
N LYS A 130 -9.55 -3.83 -8.88
CA LYS A 130 -9.07 -3.88 -7.49
C LYS A 130 -8.09 -5.02 -7.31
N ILE A 131 -6.95 -4.73 -6.72
CA ILE A 131 -5.89 -5.71 -6.42
C ILE A 131 -5.87 -6.01 -4.91
N VAL A 132 -5.77 -4.97 -4.09
CA VAL A 132 -5.76 -5.05 -2.63
C VAL A 132 -6.67 -3.96 -2.09
N HIS A 133 -7.45 -4.27 -1.06
CA HIS A 133 -8.19 -3.23 -0.36
C HIS A 133 -8.31 -3.56 1.13
N GLY A 134 -8.56 -2.54 1.92
CA GLY A 134 -8.78 -2.68 3.35
C GLY A 134 -8.99 -1.33 4.01
N LYS A 135 -8.95 -1.34 5.34
CA LYS A 135 -9.12 -0.14 6.14
C LYS A 135 -7.97 0.00 7.11
N ALA A 136 -7.51 1.23 7.30
CA ALA A 136 -6.44 1.56 8.21
C ALA A 136 -6.94 2.44 9.34
N GLN A 137 -6.34 2.25 10.52
CA GLN A 137 -6.43 3.24 11.61
C GLN A 137 -5.05 3.82 11.83
N VAL A 138 -4.98 5.13 11.89
CA VAL A 138 -3.72 5.86 12.05
C VAL A 138 -3.93 6.94 13.10
N MET A 139 -3.03 7.01 14.08
CA MET A 139 -3.01 8.12 15.02
C MET A 139 -2.20 9.27 14.41
N VAL A 140 -2.73 10.49 14.53
CA VAL A 140 -1.99 11.69 14.11
C VAL A 140 -1.37 12.28 15.38
N ARG A 141 -0.05 12.13 15.50
CA ARG A 141 0.68 12.65 16.66
C ARG A 141 0.75 14.17 16.60
N ASN A 142 0.92 14.80 17.75
CA ASN A 142 1.08 16.25 17.83
C ASN A 142 2.53 16.67 18.15
N ASP A 143 3.48 15.73 18.07
CA ASP A 143 4.91 15.96 18.34
C ASP A 143 5.82 15.91 17.07
#